data_434afc8969aebb4d69b53bc70bc0c86c
#
_entry.id   434afc8969aebb4d69b53bc70bc0c86c
#
_cell.length_a   1.000
_cell.length_b   1.000
_cell.length_c   1.000
_cell.angle_alpha   90.00
_cell.angle_beta   90.00
_cell.angle_gamma   90.00
#
_symmetry.space_group_name_H-M   'P 1'
#
loop_
_entity.id
_entity.type
_entity.pdbx_description
1 polymer ?
#
loop_
_entity_poly.entity_id
_entity_poly.type
_entity_poly.pdbx_seq_one_letter_code
_entity_poly.pdbx_strand_id
1 'polypeptide(L)'
;MTKFNCDMTHQLAVFSPQSTVAFDSFAQSDDNTFWYASDLAMMLGYNDMQAILKAINRAHSVCFQLDIPITENFIQTASHNCDNDIKLTRFACYLTVMNGNISNPRVASAQAYFAKLAEEINATFRDADDVNRVFLRGDITDREKTLNYLAHRHGVEEYGLFQNAGYRGLYNMNINKLKNYKGVGDLKGSLLDFMNPVELAANTFRITQTEEKIRNQNIQGQKPLERAAEEVGRSVRNVMIQTSGTLPEDLKLSDEKINKVRTGIKQTKRALEKHDKNLSKDK
;
A
#
# COMPACT_ATOMS: atom_id res chain seq x y z
N MET A 1 -16.80 0.13 17.05
CA MET A 1 -15.33 0.17 17.20
C MET A 1 -14.96 -0.81 18.29
N THR A 2 -14.31 -1.91 17.94
CA THR A 2 -13.82 -2.91 18.91
C THR A 2 -12.75 -2.24 19.76
N LYS A 3 -12.95 -2.15 21.06
CA LYS A 3 -11.92 -1.64 21.97
C LYS A 3 -10.87 -2.72 22.14
N PHE A 4 -9.63 -2.42 21.75
CA PHE A 4 -8.48 -3.23 22.08
C PHE A 4 -8.08 -2.90 23.53
N ASN A 5 -8.31 -3.83 24.44
CA ASN A 5 -7.85 -3.74 25.82
C ASN A 5 -6.52 -4.50 25.87
N CYS A 6 -5.42 -3.81 25.64
CA CYS A 6 -4.08 -4.39 25.51
C CYS A 6 -3.13 -3.74 26.52
N ASP A 7 -2.38 -4.56 27.25
CA ASP A 7 -1.25 -4.09 28.04
C ASP A 7 -0.02 -3.97 27.16
N MET A 8 0.35 -2.75 26.81
CA MET A 8 1.52 -2.42 25.97
C MET A 8 2.55 -1.58 26.74
N THR A 9 2.61 -1.79 28.05
CA THR A 9 3.52 -1.01 28.94
C THR A 9 4.99 -1.35 28.76
N HIS A 10 5.33 -2.49 28.16
CA HIS A 10 6.68 -2.96 27.96
C HIS A 10 7.08 -2.87 26.48
N GLN A 11 8.16 -2.13 26.21
CA GLN A 11 8.77 -2.13 24.88
C GLN A 11 9.67 -3.36 24.73
N LEU A 12 9.46 -4.15 23.68
CA LEU A 12 10.35 -5.25 23.31
C LEU A 12 11.53 -4.71 22.50
N ALA A 13 12.75 -5.00 22.98
CA ALA A 13 13.97 -4.47 22.37
C ALA A 13 14.45 -5.33 21.18
N VAL A 14 13.57 -5.62 20.19
CA VAL A 14 13.93 -6.49 19.04
C VAL A 14 14.56 -5.68 17.91
N PHE A 15 13.89 -4.62 17.45
CA PHE A 15 14.37 -3.79 16.35
C PHE A 15 15.05 -2.50 16.83
N SER A 16 15.98 -2.65 17.78
CA SER A 16 16.82 -1.58 18.29
C SER A 16 18.27 -1.79 17.83
N PRO A 17 19.05 -0.74 17.58
CA PRO A 17 20.45 -0.88 17.17
C PRO A 17 21.34 -1.65 18.16
N GLN A 18 20.94 -1.69 19.44
CA GLN A 18 21.66 -2.42 20.51
C GLN A 18 21.01 -3.77 20.85
N SER A 19 20.01 -4.22 20.07
CA SER A 19 19.29 -5.44 20.40
C SER A 19 20.13 -6.68 20.20
N THR A 20 20.16 -7.52 21.22
CA THR A 20 20.67 -8.92 21.16
C THR A 20 19.53 -9.93 21.00
N VAL A 21 18.27 -9.47 21.02
CA VAL A 21 17.07 -10.31 20.99
C VAL A 21 16.58 -10.47 19.56
N ALA A 22 16.46 -11.72 19.12
CA ALA A 22 16.02 -12.03 17.76
C ALA A 22 14.50 -11.95 17.63
N PHE A 23 14.01 -11.54 16.47
CA PHE A 23 12.58 -11.54 16.13
C PHE A 23 11.96 -12.94 16.32
N ASP A 24 12.68 -13.97 15.93
CA ASP A 24 12.22 -15.35 16.00
C ASP A 24 12.08 -15.90 17.44
N SER A 25 12.68 -15.26 18.45
CA SER A 25 12.50 -15.64 19.85
C SER A 25 11.09 -15.38 20.39
N PHE A 26 10.32 -14.55 19.70
CA PHE A 26 8.90 -14.27 20.00
C PHE A 26 7.92 -15.08 19.15
N ALA A 27 8.44 -15.93 18.27
CA ALA A 27 7.61 -16.81 17.47
C ALA A 27 6.86 -17.81 18.37
N GLN A 28 5.56 -17.87 18.18
CA GLN A 28 4.68 -18.88 18.76
C GLN A 28 4.42 -19.96 17.72
N SER A 29 4.08 -21.16 18.17
CA SER A 29 3.75 -22.27 17.28
C SER A 29 2.55 -23.01 17.82
N ASP A 30 1.53 -23.16 16.98
CA ASP A 30 0.49 -24.17 17.08
C ASP A 30 0.57 -25.09 15.85
N ASP A 31 -0.38 -25.06 14.94
CA ASP A 31 -0.27 -25.73 13.63
C ASP A 31 0.69 -24.99 12.69
N ASN A 32 0.92 -23.68 12.90
CA ASN A 32 1.81 -22.83 12.11
C ASN A 32 2.58 -21.85 13.00
N THR A 33 3.74 -21.39 12.53
CA THR A 33 4.51 -20.33 13.19
C THR A 33 3.79 -18.98 13.04
N PHE A 34 3.63 -18.25 14.14
CA PHE A 34 2.96 -16.94 14.17
C PHE A 34 3.54 -16.02 15.23
N TRP A 35 3.20 -14.73 15.14
CA TRP A 35 3.45 -13.66 16.12
C TRP A 35 2.15 -12.98 16.49
N TYR A 36 2.04 -12.49 17.72
CA TYR A 36 0.92 -11.62 18.07
C TYR A 36 1.15 -10.20 17.56
N ALA A 37 0.08 -9.55 17.08
CA ALA A 37 0.17 -8.17 16.59
C ALA A 37 0.53 -7.19 17.71
N SER A 38 0.11 -7.45 18.95
CA SER A 38 0.50 -6.69 20.13
C SER A 38 2.01 -6.76 20.37
N ASP A 39 2.63 -7.96 20.25
CA ASP A 39 4.06 -8.13 20.39
C ASP A 39 4.81 -7.40 19.26
N LEU A 40 4.36 -7.56 18.02
CA LEU A 40 4.95 -6.83 16.88
C LEU A 40 4.86 -5.32 17.07
N ALA A 41 3.74 -4.81 17.58
CA ALA A 41 3.56 -3.39 17.86
C ALA A 41 4.60 -2.89 18.90
N MET A 42 4.79 -3.63 19.99
CA MET A 42 5.81 -3.33 21.00
C MET A 42 7.24 -3.40 20.45
N MET A 43 7.55 -4.38 19.60
CA MET A 43 8.84 -4.47 18.90
C MET A 43 9.11 -3.26 18.01
N LEU A 44 8.08 -2.75 17.34
CA LEU A 44 8.15 -1.58 16.48
C LEU A 44 8.07 -0.25 17.27
N GLY A 45 7.93 -0.31 18.59
CA GLY A 45 7.89 0.85 19.47
C GLY A 45 6.58 1.64 19.39
N TYR A 46 5.49 1.00 19.01
CA TYR A 46 4.16 1.60 19.12
C TYR A 46 3.64 1.48 20.57
N ASN A 47 2.95 2.50 21.03
CA ASN A 47 2.43 2.58 22.38
C ASN A 47 1.00 2.01 22.51
N ASP A 48 0.33 1.73 21.39
CA ASP A 48 -1.01 1.19 21.34
C ASP A 48 -1.27 0.38 20.06
N MET A 49 -2.29 -0.47 20.12
CA MET A 49 -2.74 -1.27 18.97
C MET A 49 -3.29 -0.43 17.82
N GLN A 50 -3.83 0.77 18.08
CA GLN A 50 -4.42 1.60 17.01
C GLN A 50 -3.35 2.06 16.01
N ALA A 51 -2.12 2.28 16.48
CA ALA A 51 -1.01 2.71 15.65
C ALA A 51 -0.60 1.63 14.62
N ILE A 52 -0.53 0.35 15.02
CA ILE A 52 -0.17 -0.74 14.10
C ILE A 52 -1.34 -1.16 13.21
N LEU A 53 -2.60 -0.97 13.64
CA LEU A 53 -3.78 -1.35 12.85
C LEU A 53 -3.85 -0.65 11.50
N LYS A 54 -3.32 0.56 11.36
CA LYS A 54 -3.24 1.24 10.06
C LYS A 54 -2.35 0.46 9.09
N ALA A 55 -1.21 -0.04 9.56
CA ALA A 55 -0.31 -0.85 8.75
C ALA A 55 -0.92 -2.23 8.44
N ILE A 56 -1.58 -2.86 9.40
CA ILE A 56 -2.32 -4.12 9.22
C ILE A 56 -3.43 -3.95 8.17
N ASN A 57 -4.24 -2.90 8.25
CA ASN A 57 -5.32 -2.65 7.28
C ASN A 57 -4.78 -2.44 5.85
N ARG A 58 -3.63 -1.77 5.70
CA ARG A 58 -2.96 -1.66 4.40
C ARG A 58 -2.45 -3.02 3.93
N ALA A 59 -1.87 -3.83 4.83
CA ALA A 59 -1.44 -5.19 4.52
C ALA A 59 -2.62 -6.08 4.07
N HIS A 60 -3.81 -5.96 4.70
CA HIS A 60 -5.05 -6.59 4.24
C HIS A 60 -5.41 -6.18 2.81
N SER A 61 -5.35 -4.87 2.51
CA SER A 61 -5.63 -4.37 1.16
C SER A 61 -4.65 -4.92 0.13
N VAL A 62 -3.37 -5.04 0.48
CA VAL A 62 -2.36 -5.67 -0.40
C VAL A 62 -2.68 -7.15 -0.60
N CYS A 63 -3.03 -7.90 0.45
CA CYS A 63 -3.46 -9.30 0.32
C CYS A 63 -4.66 -9.43 -0.61
N PHE A 64 -5.68 -8.58 -0.45
CA PHE A 64 -6.86 -8.56 -1.32
C PHE A 64 -6.48 -8.32 -2.79
N GLN A 65 -5.61 -7.34 -3.07
CA GLN A 65 -5.13 -7.04 -4.43
C GLN A 65 -4.28 -8.17 -5.05
N LEU A 66 -3.78 -9.07 -4.22
CA LEU A 66 -2.94 -10.20 -4.61
C LEU A 66 -3.70 -11.53 -4.63
N ASP A 67 -5.00 -11.56 -4.35
CA ASP A 67 -5.80 -12.78 -4.14
C ASP A 67 -5.17 -13.72 -3.10
N ILE A 68 -4.61 -13.15 -2.03
CA ILE A 68 -4.05 -13.90 -0.90
C ILE A 68 -5.10 -13.94 0.22
N PRO A 69 -5.47 -15.13 0.73
CA PRO A 69 -6.45 -15.23 1.81
C PRO A 69 -5.99 -14.48 3.06
N ILE A 70 -6.77 -13.49 3.50
CA ILE A 70 -6.46 -12.69 4.69
C ILE A 70 -6.57 -13.55 5.94
N THR A 71 -7.58 -14.42 6.01
CA THR A 71 -7.88 -15.28 7.16
C THR A 71 -6.81 -16.34 7.46
N GLU A 72 -5.95 -16.66 6.49
CA GLU A 72 -4.80 -17.56 6.69
C GLU A 72 -3.58 -16.84 7.27
N ASN A 73 -3.51 -15.52 7.09
CA ASN A 73 -2.34 -14.73 7.43
C ASN A 73 -2.55 -13.81 8.65
N PHE A 74 -3.81 -13.45 8.92
CA PHE A 74 -4.24 -12.56 9.99
C PHE A 74 -5.45 -13.19 10.70
N ILE A 75 -5.22 -13.83 11.86
CA ILE A 75 -6.26 -14.58 12.57
C ILE A 75 -6.59 -13.86 13.86
N GLN A 76 -7.84 -13.45 14.01
CA GLN A 76 -8.34 -12.83 15.24
C GLN A 76 -8.28 -13.81 16.40
N THR A 77 -7.78 -13.37 17.55
CA THR A 77 -7.60 -14.20 18.75
C THR A 77 -7.52 -13.33 20.00
N ALA A 78 -7.35 -13.96 21.17
CA ALA A 78 -6.85 -13.31 22.37
C ALA A 78 -5.37 -13.69 22.60
N SER A 79 -4.61 -12.84 23.25
CA SER A 79 -3.24 -13.11 23.67
C SER A 79 -3.03 -12.81 25.16
N HIS A 80 -1.84 -13.06 25.67
CA HIS A 80 -1.46 -12.71 27.04
C HIS A 80 -1.44 -11.19 27.31
N ASN A 81 -1.32 -10.38 26.24
CA ASN A 81 -1.28 -8.91 26.33
C ASN A 81 -2.61 -8.25 25.93
N CYS A 82 -3.53 -8.99 25.31
CA CYS A 82 -4.63 -8.33 24.60
C CYS A 82 -5.85 -9.24 24.49
N ASP A 83 -7.02 -8.78 24.95
CA ASP A 83 -8.29 -9.51 24.82
C ASP A 83 -8.72 -9.70 23.35
N ASN A 84 -8.36 -8.75 22.51
CA ASN A 84 -8.58 -8.81 21.07
C ASN A 84 -7.23 -8.59 20.37
N ASP A 85 -6.59 -9.67 19.97
CA ASP A 85 -5.30 -9.65 19.27
C ASP A 85 -5.43 -10.29 17.90
N ILE A 86 -4.34 -10.30 17.15
CA ILE A 86 -4.27 -10.90 15.82
C ILE A 86 -3.00 -11.76 15.75
N LYS A 87 -3.16 -13.05 15.43
CA LYS A 87 -2.03 -13.88 15.02
C LYS A 87 -1.61 -13.48 13.61
N LEU A 88 -0.32 -13.24 13.43
CA LEU A 88 0.31 -12.83 12.17
C LEU A 88 1.26 -13.93 11.72
N THR A 89 1.11 -14.45 10.51
CA THR A 89 2.19 -15.25 9.89
C THR A 89 3.42 -14.37 9.67
N ARG A 90 4.61 -14.95 9.43
CA ARG A 90 5.81 -14.18 9.08
C ARG A 90 5.56 -13.27 7.87
N PHE A 91 4.82 -13.75 6.89
CA PHE A 91 4.41 -12.94 5.74
C PHE A 91 3.50 -11.76 6.14
N ALA A 92 2.56 -11.97 7.07
CA ALA A 92 1.74 -10.90 7.60
C ALA A 92 2.58 -9.87 8.38
N CYS A 93 3.56 -10.32 9.18
CA CYS A 93 4.52 -9.43 9.84
C CYS A 93 5.32 -8.61 8.79
N TYR A 94 5.85 -9.28 7.76
CA TYR A 94 6.55 -8.61 6.66
C TYR A 94 5.69 -7.53 6.00
N LEU A 95 4.47 -7.85 5.57
CA LEU A 95 3.58 -6.86 4.95
C LEU A 95 3.23 -5.71 5.91
N THR A 96 3.00 -6.00 7.18
CA THR A 96 2.70 -4.98 8.19
C THR A 96 3.87 -4.02 8.36
N VAL A 97 5.10 -4.54 8.44
CA VAL A 97 6.33 -3.76 8.56
C VAL A 97 6.56 -2.90 7.30
N MET A 98 6.36 -3.45 6.09
CA MET A 98 6.50 -2.70 4.84
C MET A 98 5.47 -1.55 4.71
N ASN A 99 4.31 -1.67 5.37
CA ASN A 99 3.29 -0.61 5.43
C ASN A 99 3.43 0.31 6.67
N GLY A 100 4.45 0.10 7.50
CA GLY A 100 4.72 0.90 8.69
C GLY A 100 5.28 2.29 8.37
N ASN A 101 5.29 3.18 9.36
CA ASN A 101 5.85 4.51 9.21
C ASN A 101 7.38 4.47 9.28
N ILE A 102 8.06 4.69 8.17
CA ILE A 102 9.54 4.68 8.05
C ILE A 102 10.23 5.78 8.89
N SER A 103 9.50 6.84 9.27
CA SER A 103 10.04 7.84 10.21
C SER A 103 10.27 7.27 11.61
N ASN A 104 9.71 6.11 11.91
CA ASN A 104 10.02 5.37 13.13
C ASN A 104 11.28 4.51 12.90
N PRO A 105 12.38 4.76 13.65
CA PRO A 105 13.64 4.04 13.45
C PRO A 105 13.52 2.52 13.63
N ARG A 106 12.61 2.04 14.50
CA ARG A 106 12.38 0.62 14.70
C ARG A 106 11.69 -0.03 13.50
N VAL A 107 10.77 0.70 12.85
CA VAL A 107 10.17 0.24 11.58
C VAL A 107 11.24 0.12 10.50
N ALA A 108 12.12 1.13 10.36
CA ALA A 108 13.23 1.07 9.40
C ALA A 108 14.16 -0.12 9.68
N SER A 109 14.50 -0.38 10.95
CA SER A 109 15.30 -1.56 11.35
C SER A 109 14.58 -2.88 11.06
N ALA A 110 13.27 -2.95 11.26
CA ALA A 110 12.47 -4.13 10.92
C ALA A 110 12.41 -4.38 9.40
N GLN A 111 12.31 -3.32 8.60
CA GLN A 111 12.39 -3.43 7.13
C GLN A 111 13.76 -3.99 6.70
N ALA A 112 14.86 -3.49 7.30
CA ALA A 112 16.20 -4.01 7.05
C ALA A 112 16.36 -5.48 7.46
N TYR A 113 15.75 -5.89 8.59
CA TYR A 113 15.71 -7.30 9.00
C TYR A 113 15.06 -8.18 7.94
N PHE A 114 13.90 -7.82 7.43
CA PHE A 114 13.21 -8.59 6.39
C PHE A 114 13.95 -8.59 5.04
N ALA A 115 14.67 -7.51 4.72
CA ALA A 115 15.54 -7.47 3.55
C ALA A 115 16.68 -8.50 3.66
N LYS A 116 17.35 -8.53 4.81
CA LYS A 116 18.41 -9.48 5.10
C LYS A 116 17.90 -10.93 5.13
N LEU A 117 16.75 -11.17 5.77
CA LEU A 117 16.13 -12.50 5.77
C LEU A 117 15.81 -12.97 4.34
N ALA A 118 15.29 -12.10 3.48
CA ALA A 118 15.01 -12.45 2.10
C ALA A 118 16.29 -12.83 1.33
N GLU A 119 17.40 -12.13 1.56
CA GLU A 119 18.70 -12.48 1.00
C GLU A 119 19.16 -13.87 1.50
N GLU A 120 19.09 -14.13 2.80
CA GLU A 120 19.48 -15.40 3.42
C GLU A 120 18.71 -16.60 2.86
N ILE A 121 17.40 -16.43 2.60
CA ILE A 121 16.54 -17.49 2.06
C ILE A 121 16.43 -17.47 0.52
N ASN A 122 17.27 -16.67 -0.16
CA ASN A 122 17.25 -16.47 -1.62
C ASN A 122 15.85 -16.11 -2.15
N ALA A 123 15.10 -15.28 -1.42
CA ALA A 123 13.79 -14.79 -1.82
C ALA A 123 13.88 -13.47 -2.58
N THR A 124 12.92 -13.24 -3.47
CA THR A 124 12.75 -11.91 -4.06
C THR A 124 12.26 -10.95 -3.00
N PHE A 125 13.10 -10.00 -2.59
CA PHE A 125 12.69 -8.96 -1.66
C PHE A 125 11.86 -7.89 -2.39
N ARG A 126 10.82 -7.41 -1.74
CA ARG A 126 10.01 -6.26 -2.16
C ARG A 126 9.94 -5.28 -1.00
N ASP A 127 10.46 -4.10 -1.24
CA ASP A 127 10.54 -3.04 -0.23
C ASP A 127 9.19 -2.35 0.04
N ALA A 128 9.20 -1.37 0.92
CA ALA A 128 8.02 -0.62 1.29
C ALA A 128 7.41 0.15 0.12
N ASP A 129 8.23 0.67 -0.81
CA ASP A 129 7.73 1.40 -1.98
C ASP A 129 7.01 0.47 -2.94
N ASP A 130 7.54 -0.72 -3.18
CA ASP A 130 6.89 -1.75 -3.99
C ASP A 130 5.54 -2.19 -3.40
N VAL A 131 5.50 -2.46 -2.09
CA VAL A 131 4.26 -2.84 -1.38
C VAL A 131 3.25 -1.69 -1.42
N ASN A 132 3.69 -0.45 -1.18
CA ASN A 132 2.86 0.75 -1.25
C ASN A 132 2.31 0.99 -2.67
N ARG A 133 3.08 0.72 -3.72
CA ARG A 133 2.59 0.79 -5.11
C ARG A 133 1.44 -0.17 -5.37
N VAL A 134 1.51 -1.40 -4.85
CA VAL A 134 0.40 -2.38 -4.98
C VAL A 134 -0.85 -1.86 -4.29
N PHE A 135 -0.70 -1.33 -3.07
CA PHE A 135 -1.80 -0.72 -2.32
C PHE A 135 -2.43 0.46 -3.08
N LEU A 136 -1.64 1.46 -3.47
CA LEU A 136 -2.12 2.66 -4.17
C LEU A 136 -2.76 2.33 -5.53
N ARG A 137 -2.16 1.39 -6.27
CA ARG A 137 -2.72 0.99 -7.57
C ARG A 137 -4.07 0.27 -7.43
N GLY A 138 -4.24 -0.48 -6.35
CA GLY A 138 -5.53 -1.08 -5.99
C GLY A 138 -6.57 -0.03 -5.62
N ASP A 139 -6.22 0.89 -4.72
CA ASP A 139 -7.08 1.99 -4.28
C ASP A 139 -7.57 2.85 -5.47
N ILE A 140 -6.68 3.19 -6.42
CA ILE A 140 -7.07 3.89 -7.65
C ILE A 140 -8.12 3.11 -8.42
N THR A 141 -7.94 1.79 -8.59
CA THR A 141 -8.89 0.97 -9.35
C THR A 141 -10.30 1.02 -8.75
N ASP A 142 -10.39 0.95 -7.44
CA ASP A 142 -11.70 0.98 -6.76
C ASP A 142 -12.32 2.37 -6.79
N ARG A 143 -11.53 3.43 -6.62
CA ARG A 143 -12.00 4.81 -6.74
C ARG A 143 -12.41 5.17 -8.17
N GLU A 144 -11.69 4.70 -9.19
CA GLU A 144 -12.09 4.90 -10.58
C GLU A 144 -13.44 4.26 -10.89
N LYS A 145 -13.75 3.08 -10.31
CA LYS A 145 -15.08 2.46 -10.45
C LYS A 145 -16.17 3.34 -9.83
N THR A 146 -15.92 3.85 -8.61
CA THR A 146 -16.87 4.74 -7.91
C THR A 146 -17.09 6.04 -8.67
N LEU A 147 -16.00 6.68 -9.11
CA LEU A 147 -16.07 7.91 -9.90
C LEU A 147 -16.77 7.69 -11.24
N ASN A 148 -16.51 6.56 -11.92
CA ASN A 148 -17.18 6.21 -13.17
C ASN A 148 -18.71 6.08 -12.97
N TYR A 149 -19.12 5.34 -11.95
CA TYR A 149 -20.53 5.20 -11.61
C TYR A 149 -21.20 6.56 -11.31
N LEU A 150 -20.54 7.41 -10.52
CA LEU A 150 -21.03 8.75 -10.21
C LEU A 150 -21.13 9.62 -11.47
N ALA A 151 -20.09 9.64 -12.31
CA ALA A 151 -20.03 10.42 -13.53
C ALA A 151 -21.16 10.03 -14.51
N HIS A 152 -21.41 8.74 -14.69
CA HIS A 152 -22.54 8.27 -15.51
C HIS A 152 -23.89 8.71 -14.95
N ARG A 153 -24.10 8.62 -13.64
CA ARG A 153 -25.34 9.12 -13.01
C ARG A 153 -25.55 10.62 -13.18
N HIS A 154 -24.48 11.38 -13.38
CA HIS A 154 -24.50 12.82 -13.59
C HIS A 154 -24.41 13.23 -15.07
N GLY A 155 -24.58 12.27 -16.01
CA GLY A 155 -24.72 12.53 -17.45
C GLY A 155 -23.41 12.50 -18.25
N VAL A 156 -22.42 11.74 -17.80
CA VAL A 156 -21.26 11.40 -18.63
C VAL A 156 -21.59 10.17 -19.48
N GLU A 157 -21.57 10.33 -20.78
CA GLU A 157 -21.75 9.27 -21.77
C GLU A 157 -20.41 8.67 -22.21
N GLU A 158 -19.41 9.54 -22.44
CA GLU A 158 -18.06 9.16 -22.86
C GLU A 158 -17.06 9.28 -21.73
N TYR A 159 -16.98 8.24 -20.89
CA TYR A 159 -16.08 8.23 -19.71
C TYR A 159 -14.60 8.44 -20.07
N GLY A 160 -14.14 7.94 -21.23
CA GLY A 160 -12.78 8.16 -21.70
C GLY A 160 -12.41 9.64 -21.88
N LEU A 161 -13.35 10.48 -22.35
CA LEU A 161 -13.13 11.93 -22.47
C LEU A 161 -13.07 12.59 -21.11
N PHE A 162 -13.96 12.21 -20.19
CA PHE A 162 -13.96 12.66 -18.81
C PHE A 162 -12.64 12.29 -18.09
N GLN A 163 -12.19 11.03 -18.20
CA GLN A 163 -10.92 10.59 -17.64
C GLN A 163 -9.75 11.39 -18.21
N ASN A 164 -9.70 11.57 -19.54
CA ASN A 164 -8.68 12.38 -20.20
C ASN A 164 -8.68 13.85 -19.75
N ALA A 165 -9.81 14.42 -19.39
CA ALA A 165 -9.87 15.78 -18.85
C ALA A 165 -9.08 15.87 -17.53
N GLY A 166 -9.23 14.89 -16.63
CA GLY A 166 -8.43 14.82 -15.41
C GLY A 166 -6.92 14.71 -15.68
N TYR A 167 -6.52 13.93 -16.68
CA TYR A 167 -5.11 13.84 -17.09
C TYR A 167 -4.62 15.17 -17.70
N ARG A 168 -5.40 15.85 -18.55
CA ARG A 168 -5.03 17.17 -19.05
C ARG A 168 -4.81 18.18 -17.92
N GLY A 169 -5.67 18.15 -16.89
CA GLY A 169 -5.49 19.01 -15.73
C GLY A 169 -4.18 18.73 -15.00
N LEU A 170 -3.90 17.47 -14.67
CA LEU A 170 -2.73 17.10 -13.85
C LEU A 170 -1.40 17.18 -14.62
N TYR A 171 -1.39 16.76 -15.89
CA TYR A 171 -0.16 16.60 -16.67
C TYR A 171 -0.02 17.58 -17.85
N ASN A 172 -0.97 18.47 -18.05
CA ASN A 172 -1.03 19.31 -19.26
C ASN A 172 -1.10 18.52 -20.58
N MET A 173 -1.39 17.24 -20.51
CA MET A 173 -1.41 16.29 -21.63
C MET A 173 -2.57 15.30 -21.49
N ASN A 174 -3.08 14.80 -22.61
CA ASN A 174 -3.95 13.62 -22.58
C ASN A 174 -3.11 12.36 -22.32
N ILE A 175 -3.80 11.26 -21.97
CA ILE A 175 -3.13 10.01 -21.57
C ILE A 175 -2.18 9.44 -22.63
N ASN A 176 -2.51 9.58 -23.93
CA ASN A 176 -1.68 9.05 -25.00
C ASN A 176 -0.40 9.88 -25.19
N LYS A 177 -0.50 11.21 -25.15
CA LYS A 177 0.66 12.10 -25.15
C LYS A 177 1.56 11.86 -23.95
N LEU A 178 0.96 11.68 -22.76
CA LEU A 178 1.70 11.40 -21.54
C LEU A 178 2.44 10.06 -21.62
N LYS A 179 1.81 9.00 -22.16
CA LYS A 179 2.49 7.71 -22.38
C LYS A 179 3.71 7.86 -23.28
N ASN A 180 3.58 8.59 -24.38
CA ASN A 180 4.70 8.84 -25.30
C ASN A 180 5.79 9.68 -24.63
N TYR A 181 5.41 10.74 -23.91
CA TYR A 181 6.34 11.60 -23.18
C TYR A 181 7.17 10.81 -22.16
N LYS A 182 6.53 9.88 -21.44
CA LYS A 182 7.20 9.00 -20.45
C LYS A 182 7.90 7.78 -21.08
N GLY A 183 7.93 7.65 -22.40
CA GLY A 183 8.61 6.54 -23.10
C GLY A 183 7.93 5.17 -22.96
N VAL A 184 6.64 5.14 -22.64
CA VAL A 184 5.86 3.89 -22.47
C VAL A 184 4.70 3.78 -23.48
N GLY A 185 4.75 4.53 -24.57
CA GLY A 185 3.70 4.57 -25.60
C GLY A 185 3.35 3.20 -26.18
N ASP A 186 4.35 2.38 -26.44
CA ASP A 186 4.21 1.05 -27.05
C ASP A 186 3.99 -0.06 -26.04
N LEU A 187 4.05 0.24 -24.73
CA LEU A 187 3.92 -0.78 -23.71
C LEU A 187 2.45 -1.14 -23.47
N LYS A 188 2.17 -2.45 -23.38
CA LYS A 188 0.83 -2.96 -23.05
C LYS A 188 0.51 -2.70 -21.58
N GLY A 189 -0.68 -2.15 -21.33
CA GLY A 189 -1.22 -1.95 -20.00
C GLY A 189 -1.55 -0.49 -19.68
N SER A 190 -2.00 -0.27 -18.45
CA SER A 190 -2.29 1.07 -17.93
C SER A 190 -0.99 1.82 -17.64
N LEU A 191 -0.95 3.13 -17.90
CA LEU A 191 0.16 3.98 -17.49
C LEU A 191 0.37 3.95 -15.96
N LEU A 192 -0.71 3.82 -15.20
CA LEU A 192 -0.69 3.69 -13.74
C LEU A 192 0.15 2.49 -13.24
N ASP A 193 0.31 1.46 -14.09
CA ASP A 193 1.09 0.26 -13.73
C ASP A 193 2.61 0.53 -13.66
N PHE A 194 3.05 1.66 -14.20
CA PHE A 194 4.45 2.07 -14.25
C PHE A 194 4.75 3.28 -13.34
N MET A 195 3.72 3.94 -12.82
CA MET A 195 3.88 5.12 -11.97
C MET A 195 4.53 4.77 -10.62
N ASN A 196 5.31 5.71 -10.09
CA ASN A 196 5.88 5.64 -8.76
C ASN A 196 4.82 5.96 -7.67
N PRO A 197 5.10 5.73 -6.37
CA PRO A 197 4.14 5.98 -5.30
C PRO A 197 3.61 7.43 -5.24
N VAL A 198 4.46 8.43 -5.49
CA VAL A 198 4.08 9.85 -5.44
C VAL A 198 3.06 10.17 -6.54
N GLU A 199 3.30 9.67 -7.75
CA GLU A 199 2.43 9.89 -8.90
C GLU A 199 1.09 9.16 -8.74
N LEU A 200 1.11 7.93 -8.18
CA LEU A 200 -0.11 7.20 -7.84
C LEU A 200 -0.92 7.94 -6.75
N ALA A 201 -0.28 8.43 -5.69
CA ALA A 201 -0.95 9.20 -4.64
C ALA A 201 -1.60 10.48 -5.19
N ALA A 202 -0.93 11.20 -6.09
CA ALA A 202 -1.49 12.38 -6.75
C ALA A 202 -2.72 12.03 -7.60
N ASN A 203 -2.71 10.91 -8.32
CA ASN A 203 -3.87 10.44 -9.07
C ASN A 203 -5.02 10.00 -8.16
N THR A 204 -4.73 9.32 -7.05
CA THR A 204 -5.74 8.98 -6.02
C THR A 204 -6.42 10.25 -5.50
N PHE A 205 -5.62 11.25 -5.13
CA PHE A 205 -6.14 12.53 -4.61
C PHE A 205 -7.00 13.27 -5.66
N ARG A 206 -6.52 13.34 -6.91
CA ARG A 206 -7.28 13.93 -8.02
C ARG A 206 -8.64 13.25 -8.21
N ILE A 207 -8.68 11.92 -8.22
CA ILE A 207 -9.93 11.14 -8.39
C ILE A 207 -10.89 11.46 -7.24
N THR A 208 -10.42 11.39 -6.00
CA THR A 208 -11.23 11.65 -4.80
C THR A 208 -11.78 13.08 -4.80
N GLN A 209 -10.94 14.07 -5.09
CA GLN A 209 -11.38 15.47 -5.13
C GLN A 209 -12.36 15.76 -6.28
N THR A 210 -12.23 15.04 -7.41
CA THR A 210 -13.19 15.14 -8.52
C THR A 210 -14.55 14.58 -8.10
N GLU A 211 -14.57 13.45 -7.42
CA GLU A 211 -15.80 12.84 -6.87
C GLU A 211 -16.50 13.79 -5.89
N GLU A 212 -15.76 14.34 -4.92
CA GLU A 212 -16.30 15.29 -3.94
C GLU A 212 -16.84 16.58 -4.60
N LYS A 213 -16.11 17.11 -5.58
CA LYS A 213 -16.57 18.30 -6.32
C LYS A 213 -17.87 18.05 -7.06
N ILE A 214 -18.00 16.88 -7.73
CA ILE A 214 -19.24 16.51 -8.44
C ILE A 214 -20.41 16.43 -7.47
N ARG A 215 -20.23 15.77 -6.32
CA ARG A 215 -21.27 15.60 -5.30
C ARG A 215 -21.69 16.94 -4.69
N ASN A 216 -20.72 17.72 -4.21
CA ASN A 216 -20.98 18.95 -3.46
C ASN A 216 -21.61 20.05 -4.33
N GLN A 217 -21.24 20.11 -5.61
CA GLN A 217 -21.75 21.11 -6.55
C GLN A 217 -22.88 20.60 -7.45
N ASN A 218 -23.27 19.34 -7.30
CA ASN A 218 -24.28 18.65 -8.11
C ASN A 218 -24.09 18.89 -9.63
N ILE A 219 -22.85 18.80 -10.11
CA ILE A 219 -22.50 19.09 -11.50
C ILE A 219 -23.15 18.05 -12.41
N GLN A 220 -23.78 18.49 -13.51
CA GLN A 220 -24.50 17.65 -14.46
C GLN A 220 -23.98 17.85 -15.89
N GLY A 221 -23.98 16.78 -16.67
CA GLY A 221 -23.69 16.77 -18.10
C GLY A 221 -22.20 16.60 -18.43
N GLN A 222 -21.95 16.05 -19.63
CA GLN A 222 -20.61 15.67 -20.10
C GLN A 222 -19.57 16.80 -19.98
N LYS A 223 -19.84 17.95 -20.58
CA LYS A 223 -18.87 19.05 -20.65
C LYS A 223 -18.59 19.73 -19.30
N PRO A 224 -19.59 20.01 -18.45
CA PRO A 224 -19.34 20.53 -17.11
C PRO A 224 -18.51 19.56 -16.25
N LEU A 225 -18.76 18.26 -16.35
CA LEU A 225 -18.01 17.24 -15.61
C LEU A 225 -16.56 17.12 -16.11
N GLU A 226 -16.32 17.16 -17.43
CA GLU A 226 -14.95 17.23 -17.99
C GLU A 226 -14.19 18.46 -17.46
N ARG A 227 -14.84 19.65 -17.42
CA ARG A 227 -14.23 20.86 -16.87
C ARG A 227 -13.87 20.70 -15.38
N ALA A 228 -14.80 20.16 -14.59
CA ALA A 228 -14.57 19.91 -13.17
C ALA A 228 -13.36 18.97 -12.95
N ALA A 229 -13.27 17.87 -13.71
CA ALA A 229 -12.12 16.96 -13.64
C ALA A 229 -10.80 17.63 -14.03
N GLU A 230 -10.81 18.47 -15.07
CA GLU A 230 -9.63 19.20 -15.53
C GLU A 230 -9.19 20.26 -14.50
N GLU A 231 -10.12 21.01 -13.91
CA GLU A 231 -9.85 22.00 -12.88
C GLU A 231 -9.25 21.38 -11.62
N VAL A 232 -9.81 20.25 -11.15
CA VAL A 232 -9.26 19.49 -10.02
C VAL A 232 -7.86 19.01 -10.34
N GLY A 233 -7.66 18.44 -11.53
CA GLY A 233 -6.32 17.99 -11.97
C GLY A 233 -5.31 19.14 -11.94
N ARG A 234 -5.70 20.33 -12.43
CA ARG A 234 -4.84 21.53 -12.42
C ARG A 234 -4.54 22.02 -11.02
N SER A 235 -5.51 21.94 -10.10
CA SER A 235 -5.27 22.30 -8.69
C SER A 235 -4.26 21.38 -8.04
N VAL A 236 -4.36 20.05 -8.25
CA VAL A 236 -3.40 19.07 -7.74
C VAL A 236 -2.00 19.33 -8.34
N ARG A 237 -1.92 19.59 -9.66
CA ARG A 237 -0.68 19.98 -10.33
C ARG A 237 -0.01 21.18 -9.66
N ASN A 238 -0.77 22.25 -9.42
CA ASN A 238 -0.24 23.47 -8.82
C ASN A 238 0.34 23.20 -7.42
N VAL A 239 -0.36 22.40 -6.59
CA VAL A 239 0.13 22.01 -5.26
C VAL A 239 1.45 21.23 -5.38
N MET A 240 1.54 20.26 -6.30
CA MET A 240 2.78 19.49 -6.51
C MET A 240 3.95 20.37 -6.89
N ILE A 241 3.75 21.30 -7.85
CA ILE A 241 4.81 22.22 -8.29
C ILE A 241 5.23 23.16 -7.16
N GLN A 242 4.28 23.69 -6.39
CA GLN A 242 4.58 24.61 -5.28
C GLN A 242 5.30 23.90 -4.12
N THR A 243 5.02 22.65 -3.86
CA THR A 243 5.59 21.92 -2.72
C THR A 243 6.89 21.21 -3.04
N SER A 244 7.02 20.60 -4.22
CA SER A 244 8.20 19.80 -4.60
C SER A 244 9.07 20.43 -5.70
N GLY A 245 8.58 21.46 -6.39
CA GLY A 245 9.26 22.07 -7.55
C GLY A 245 9.30 21.18 -8.78
N THR A 246 8.67 20.00 -8.76
CA THR A 246 8.73 19.02 -9.85
C THR A 246 7.41 18.98 -10.62
N LEU A 247 7.48 18.98 -11.92
CA LEU A 247 6.30 18.80 -12.77
C LEU A 247 5.81 17.35 -12.68
N PRO A 248 4.50 17.09 -12.57
CA PRO A 248 3.99 15.72 -12.50
C PRO A 248 4.41 14.81 -13.67
N GLU A 249 4.48 15.37 -14.87
CA GLU A 249 4.95 14.64 -16.07
C GLU A 249 6.42 14.24 -16.01
N ASP A 250 7.26 14.98 -15.28
CA ASP A 250 8.71 14.73 -15.15
C ASP A 250 9.04 13.72 -14.04
N LEU A 251 8.06 13.30 -13.24
CA LEU A 251 8.25 12.25 -12.27
C LEU A 251 8.67 10.96 -12.97
N LYS A 252 9.76 10.37 -12.47
CA LYS A 252 10.30 9.13 -13.04
C LYS A 252 9.32 7.98 -12.83
N LEU A 253 9.20 7.15 -13.85
CA LEU A 253 8.49 5.88 -13.71
C LEU A 253 9.26 4.94 -12.79
N SER A 254 8.57 3.97 -12.21
CA SER A 254 9.21 2.88 -11.48
C SER A 254 9.89 1.91 -12.44
N ASP A 255 10.99 1.31 -11.99
CA ASP A 255 11.81 0.41 -12.82
C ASP A 255 11.06 -0.84 -13.25
N GLU A 256 10.08 -1.27 -12.44
CA GLU A 256 9.30 -2.48 -12.72
C GLU A 256 7.80 -2.20 -12.82
N LYS A 257 7.15 -2.89 -13.78
CA LYS A 257 5.70 -2.91 -13.89
C LYS A 257 5.06 -3.56 -12.68
N ILE A 258 3.92 -3.04 -12.22
CA ILE A 258 3.21 -3.50 -11.02
C ILE A 258 2.94 -5.01 -10.98
N ASN A 259 2.69 -5.65 -12.12
CA ASN A 259 2.45 -7.10 -12.16
C ASN A 259 3.69 -7.91 -11.79
N LYS A 260 4.91 -7.42 -12.08
CA LYS A 260 6.15 -8.06 -11.67
C LYS A 260 6.34 -7.93 -10.16
N VAL A 261 6.01 -6.76 -9.61
CA VAL A 261 5.99 -6.51 -8.14
C VAL A 261 5.01 -7.46 -7.45
N ARG A 262 3.78 -7.57 -7.95
CA ARG A 262 2.75 -8.50 -7.41
C ARG A 262 3.23 -9.94 -7.40
N THR A 263 3.86 -10.38 -8.49
CA THR A 263 4.45 -11.73 -8.59
C THR A 263 5.57 -11.90 -7.57
N GLY A 264 6.44 -10.92 -7.42
CA GLY A 264 7.53 -10.93 -6.44
C GLY A 264 7.02 -11.07 -5.00
N ILE A 265 5.98 -10.32 -4.61
CA ILE A 265 5.39 -10.43 -3.26
C ILE A 265 4.81 -11.85 -3.02
N LYS A 266 4.15 -12.45 -4.02
CA LYS A 266 3.67 -13.84 -3.92
C LYS A 266 4.81 -14.85 -3.78
N GLN A 267 5.94 -14.60 -4.44
CA GLN A 267 7.15 -15.43 -4.31
C GLN A 267 7.77 -15.27 -2.91
N THR A 268 7.85 -14.05 -2.40
CA THR A 268 8.31 -13.77 -1.03
C THR A 268 7.45 -14.52 -0.01
N LYS A 269 6.11 -14.50 -0.13
CA LYS A 269 5.21 -15.27 0.74
C LYS A 269 5.61 -16.74 0.78
N ARG A 270 5.74 -17.38 -0.39
CA ARG A 270 6.08 -18.81 -0.48
C ARG A 270 7.46 -19.14 0.13
N ALA A 271 8.43 -18.25 -0.05
CA ALA A 271 9.77 -18.43 0.51
C ALA A 271 9.77 -18.33 2.04
N LEU A 272 9.04 -17.35 2.60
CA LEU A 272 8.88 -17.19 4.05
C LEU A 272 8.14 -18.39 4.67
N GLU A 273 7.08 -18.87 4.05
CA GLU A 273 6.36 -20.08 4.51
C GLU A 273 7.24 -21.33 4.48
N LYS A 274 8.08 -21.48 3.45
CA LYS A 274 9.04 -22.58 3.37
C LYS A 274 10.10 -22.48 4.44
N HIS A 275 10.59 -21.27 4.72
CA HIS A 275 11.56 -21.01 5.78
C HIS A 275 10.99 -21.44 7.15
N ASP A 276 9.76 -21.01 7.50
CA ASP A 276 9.11 -21.39 8.76
C ASP A 276 8.92 -22.91 8.89
N LYS A 277 8.53 -23.59 7.82
CA LYS A 277 8.40 -25.05 7.80
C LYS A 277 9.73 -25.78 8.00
N ASN A 278 10.84 -25.20 7.57
CA ASN A 278 12.17 -25.78 7.81
C ASN A 278 12.57 -25.59 9.28
N LEU A 279 12.40 -24.38 9.85
CA LEU A 279 12.69 -24.11 11.27
C LEU A 279 11.88 -24.99 12.22
N SER A 280 10.65 -25.37 11.86
CA SER A 280 9.82 -26.28 12.70
C SER A 280 10.21 -27.75 12.61
N LYS A 281 11.00 -28.16 11.62
CA LYS A 281 11.52 -29.52 11.50
C LYS A 281 12.83 -29.73 12.26
N ASP A 282 13.56 -28.66 12.50
CA ASP A 282 14.85 -28.66 13.18
C ASP A 282 14.73 -28.49 14.72
N LYS A 283 13.49 -28.35 15.22
CA LYS A 283 13.11 -28.34 16.64
C LYS A 283 12.49 -29.68 17.05
#